data_45d4f72422663fdab1da905d41d772d1
#
_entry.id   45d4f72422663fdab1da905d41d772d1
#
_cell.length_a   1.000
_cell.length_b   1.000
_cell.length_c   1.000
_cell.angle_alpha   90.00
_cell.angle_beta   90.00
_cell.angle_gamma   90.00
#
_symmetry.space_group_name_H-M   'P 1'
#
loop_
_entity.id
_entity.type
_entity.pdbx_description
1 polymer ?
#
loop_
_entity_poly.entity_id
_entity_poly.type
_entity_poly.pdbx_seq_one_letter_code
_entity_poly.pdbx_strand_id
1 'polypeptide(L)'
;MSEKQFMLLLSVPTGFLAGLSAIIIKKLAHYIRDYFYNIATHEDHYGLLFFILPAIGILLTIIFCRYFLKRDVGHGIPGILYAIQKNKGAVKPYNTFASIITSSLTVGFGGSVGLEGPSVSTGSAIGSNIGQLLRLNQKNIVVLIGMGCAAALASIFQAPITGIIFAIEVFMIDISMASLIPIIVSSFVAILTSYYFLGRAFEYTITTSTAFMPSNSLFYIGLGLFVGLMSAYFMYVYFKVDKKFKKIKSPWVRFGLGVSGLGILIFIFPALYGEGYEAINAALNNDQSILFENGIFANFQNNIWIVLILMLVIIFLKAFATSFTFAAGGVGGTFAPALFIGAFSGMFFATLVNALGIGNLNITNFALVGMGGVIAGMLHAPLTGIFLIAEITNGYSLMVPLMIVSALSYAINRIFFKDSIYTKAVSDKGVRVSHNKDVSILNMMTINKLIETNFKTIRPEQTLRDLLPIISTSTRNIYPVVDENGNLKGHVLFDSIRKIIFDPEQYDTLIEDIMLLPDYLVTTEDSAEEVVKKFERSGNYNIAVVDGKKYLGSISSALIFTTYQATLKEISDE
;
A
#
# COMPACT_ATOMS: atom_id res chain seq x y z
N MET A 1 -15.52 12.98 -30.66
CA MET A 1 -15.93 12.13 -29.53
C MET A 1 -15.64 12.90 -28.26
N SER A 2 -16.58 12.99 -27.31
CA SER A 2 -16.30 13.67 -26.03
C SER A 2 -15.29 12.87 -25.20
N GLU A 3 -14.58 13.53 -24.29
CA GLU A 3 -13.60 12.86 -23.41
C GLU A 3 -14.24 11.72 -22.61
N LYS A 4 -15.47 11.91 -22.13
CA LYS A 4 -16.25 10.89 -21.42
C LYS A 4 -16.52 9.65 -22.27
N GLN A 5 -16.91 9.85 -23.54
CA GLN A 5 -17.13 8.74 -24.49
C GLN A 5 -15.83 8.02 -24.81
N PHE A 6 -14.71 8.74 -24.90
CA PHE A 6 -13.41 8.16 -25.14
C PHE A 6 -12.94 7.28 -23.98
N MET A 7 -13.06 7.77 -22.73
CA MET A 7 -12.73 6.98 -21.54
C MET A 7 -13.61 5.74 -21.39
N LEU A 8 -14.91 5.84 -21.76
CA LEU A 8 -15.82 4.70 -21.78
C LEU A 8 -15.39 3.65 -22.82
N LEU A 9 -14.97 4.09 -24.01
CA LEU A 9 -14.44 3.17 -25.03
C LEU A 9 -13.16 2.46 -24.56
N LEU A 10 -12.26 3.18 -23.87
CA LEU A 10 -11.03 2.61 -23.31
C LEU A 10 -11.26 1.64 -22.16
N SER A 11 -12.41 1.71 -21.48
CA SER A 11 -12.74 0.80 -20.38
C SER A 11 -12.84 -0.66 -20.84
N VAL A 12 -13.28 -0.91 -22.08
CA VAL A 12 -13.42 -2.26 -22.62
C VAL A 12 -12.05 -2.96 -22.81
N PRO A 13 -11.11 -2.41 -23.60
CA PRO A 13 -9.80 -3.05 -23.75
C PRO A 13 -9.01 -3.09 -22.43
N THR A 14 -9.12 -2.06 -21.58
CA THR A 14 -8.45 -2.06 -20.27
C THR A 14 -9.02 -3.16 -19.38
N GLY A 15 -10.34 -3.31 -19.32
CA GLY A 15 -11.01 -4.36 -18.54
C GLY A 15 -10.64 -5.77 -19.02
N PHE A 16 -10.65 -5.97 -20.36
CA PHE A 16 -10.29 -7.25 -20.95
C PHE A 16 -8.83 -7.63 -20.66
N LEU A 17 -7.88 -6.73 -20.94
CA LEU A 17 -6.44 -7.01 -20.76
C LEU A 17 -6.07 -7.20 -19.28
N ALA A 18 -6.60 -6.36 -18.40
CA ALA A 18 -6.36 -6.48 -16.96
C ALA A 18 -7.00 -7.77 -16.39
N GLY A 19 -8.24 -8.08 -16.81
CA GLY A 19 -8.91 -9.32 -16.43
C GLY A 19 -8.16 -10.55 -16.92
N LEU A 20 -7.73 -10.56 -18.17
CA LEU A 20 -6.94 -11.65 -18.76
C LEU A 20 -5.60 -11.84 -18.03
N SER A 21 -4.93 -10.74 -17.67
CA SER A 21 -3.66 -10.81 -16.93
C SER A 21 -3.84 -11.48 -15.56
N ALA A 22 -4.92 -11.17 -14.85
CA ALA A 22 -5.25 -11.79 -13.56
C ALA A 22 -5.53 -13.30 -13.70
N ILE A 23 -6.24 -13.69 -14.76
CA ILE A 23 -6.50 -15.10 -15.10
C ILE A 23 -5.19 -15.85 -15.39
N ILE A 24 -4.29 -15.25 -16.17
CA ILE A 24 -2.98 -15.85 -16.48
C ILE A 24 -2.16 -16.05 -15.20
N ILE A 25 -2.09 -15.05 -14.33
CA ILE A 25 -1.39 -15.16 -13.04
C ILE A 25 -1.93 -16.34 -12.24
N LYS A 26 -3.25 -16.42 -12.09
CA LYS A 26 -3.93 -17.46 -11.32
C LYS A 26 -3.70 -18.84 -11.92
N LYS A 27 -3.97 -19.02 -13.22
CA LYS A 27 -3.77 -20.31 -13.89
C LYS A 27 -2.32 -20.79 -13.83
N LEU A 28 -1.36 -19.88 -14.04
CA LEU A 28 0.06 -20.23 -14.04
C LEU A 28 0.51 -20.64 -12.64
N ALA A 29 0.12 -19.89 -11.60
CA ALA A 29 0.46 -20.23 -10.23
C ALA A 29 -0.16 -21.57 -9.79
N HIS A 30 -1.46 -21.79 -10.10
CA HIS A 30 -2.13 -23.04 -9.78
C HIS A 30 -1.55 -24.22 -10.54
N TYR A 31 -1.24 -24.07 -11.85
CA TYR A 31 -0.60 -25.12 -12.63
C TYR A 31 0.75 -25.54 -12.05
N ILE A 32 1.59 -24.57 -11.66
CA ILE A 32 2.87 -24.86 -10.99
C ILE A 32 2.64 -25.55 -9.66
N ARG A 33 1.71 -25.04 -8.84
CA ARG A 33 1.37 -25.61 -7.54
C ARG A 33 0.90 -27.05 -7.68
N ASP A 34 -0.08 -27.32 -8.52
CA ASP A 34 -0.70 -28.63 -8.65
C ASP A 34 0.29 -29.66 -9.20
N TYR A 35 1.17 -29.26 -10.13
CA TYR A 35 2.23 -30.12 -10.63
C TYR A 35 3.19 -30.58 -9.52
N PHE A 36 3.70 -29.64 -8.72
CA PHE A 36 4.66 -29.97 -7.66
C PHE A 36 4.01 -30.55 -6.41
N TYR A 37 2.78 -30.15 -6.09
CA TYR A 37 2.01 -30.72 -5.00
C TYR A 37 1.72 -32.21 -5.24
N ASN A 38 1.30 -32.59 -6.45
CA ASN A 38 1.07 -33.96 -6.80
C ASN A 38 2.35 -34.84 -6.70
N ILE A 39 3.51 -34.27 -7.12
CA ILE A 39 4.79 -34.97 -6.93
C ILE A 39 5.10 -35.12 -5.44
N ALA A 40 4.91 -34.09 -4.65
CA ALA A 40 5.21 -34.09 -3.22
C ALA A 40 4.34 -35.07 -2.42
N THR A 41 3.08 -35.29 -2.83
CA THR A 41 2.13 -36.17 -2.12
C THR A 41 2.28 -37.64 -2.46
N HIS A 42 2.92 -37.99 -3.59
CA HIS A 42 3.11 -39.39 -4.03
C HIS A 42 4.46 -40.00 -3.62
N GLU A 43 5.36 -39.23 -3.05
CA GLU A 43 6.70 -39.68 -2.66
C GLU A 43 6.83 -39.86 -1.14
N ASP A 44 7.65 -40.83 -0.69
CA ASP A 44 7.96 -41.06 0.74
C ASP A 44 8.66 -39.90 1.45
N HIS A 45 8.96 -38.79 0.73
CA HIS A 45 9.67 -37.60 1.21
C HIS A 45 8.78 -36.36 1.33
N TYR A 46 7.49 -36.53 1.60
CA TYR A 46 6.45 -35.52 1.71
C TYR A 46 6.92 -34.21 2.42
N GLY A 47 7.50 -34.31 3.60
CA GLY A 47 7.90 -33.14 4.38
C GLY A 47 9.09 -32.37 3.82
N LEU A 48 10.07 -33.03 3.20
CA LEU A 48 11.28 -32.38 2.69
C LEU A 48 10.99 -31.53 1.44
N LEU A 49 10.09 -31.99 0.58
CA LEU A 49 9.71 -31.25 -0.63
C LEU A 49 9.00 -29.93 -0.27
N PHE A 50 8.10 -29.91 0.71
CA PHE A 50 7.46 -28.70 1.20
C PHE A 50 8.43 -27.68 1.81
N PHE A 51 9.58 -28.15 2.32
CA PHE A 51 10.66 -27.27 2.77
C PHE A 51 11.44 -26.65 1.60
N ILE A 52 11.72 -27.43 0.54
CA ILE A 52 12.61 -27.03 -0.56
C ILE A 52 11.87 -26.24 -1.65
N LEU A 53 10.62 -26.55 -1.95
CA LEU A 53 9.86 -25.93 -3.05
C LEU A 53 9.80 -24.40 -2.94
N PRO A 54 9.46 -23.80 -1.80
CA PRO A 54 9.46 -22.34 -1.68
C PRO A 54 10.82 -21.70 -1.95
N ALA A 55 11.92 -22.40 -1.60
CA ALA A 55 13.28 -21.96 -1.88
C ALA A 55 13.53 -21.87 -3.37
N ILE A 56 13.11 -22.88 -4.14
CA ILE A 56 13.27 -22.91 -5.60
C ILE A 56 12.48 -21.77 -6.24
N GLY A 57 11.20 -21.59 -5.86
CA GLY A 57 10.36 -20.54 -6.42
C GLY A 57 10.88 -19.13 -6.18
N ILE A 58 11.32 -18.85 -4.95
CA ILE A 58 11.90 -17.55 -4.59
C ILE A 58 13.24 -17.36 -5.30
N LEU A 59 14.07 -18.40 -5.41
CA LEU A 59 15.34 -18.34 -6.14
C LEU A 59 15.13 -18.01 -7.63
N LEU A 60 14.19 -18.69 -8.29
CA LEU A 60 13.82 -18.42 -9.68
C LEU A 60 13.31 -16.98 -9.87
N THR A 61 12.52 -16.49 -8.91
CA THR A 61 12.05 -15.09 -8.88
C THR A 61 13.23 -14.11 -8.80
N ILE A 62 14.21 -14.34 -7.92
CA ILE A 62 15.40 -13.51 -7.78
C ILE A 62 16.24 -13.55 -9.07
N ILE A 63 16.45 -14.73 -9.65
CA ILE A 63 17.18 -14.90 -10.91
C ILE A 63 16.50 -14.12 -12.02
N PHE A 64 15.19 -14.23 -12.17
CA PHE A 64 14.43 -13.49 -13.17
C PHE A 64 14.58 -11.97 -12.98
N CYS A 65 14.39 -11.45 -11.76
CA CYS A 65 14.54 -10.03 -11.48
C CYS A 65 15.96 -9.52 -11.75
N ARG A 66 16.98 -10.29 -11.36
CA ARG A 66 18.39 -9.84 -11.43
C ARG A 66 18.99 -9.94 -12.82
N TYR A 67 18.72 -11.03 -13.55
CA TYR A 67 19.39 -11.32 -14.83
C TYR A 67 18.55 -10.92 -16.04
N PHE A 68 17.22 -11.13 -16.00
CA PHE A 68 16.33 -10.81 -17.14
C PHE A 68 15.81 -9.38 -17.04
N LEU A 69 15.22 -9.02 -15.92
CA LEU A 69 14.63 -7.70 -15.76
C LEU A 69 15.66 -6.62 -15.45
N LYS A 70 16.77 -7.00 -14.78
CA LYS A 70 17.85 -6.12 -14.24
C LYS A 70 17.29 -4.98 -13.36
N ARG A 71 16.19 -5.23 -12.67
CA ARG A 71 15.44 -4.29 -11.82
C ARG A 71 14.68 -5.04 -10.75
N ASP A 72 14.44 -4.39 -9.63
CA ASP A 72 13.54 -4.92 -8.62
C ASP A 72 12.09 -4.72 -9.07
N VAL A 73 11.31 -5.78 -9.02
CA VAL A 73 9.85 -5.73 -9.10
C VAL A 73 9.39 -5.27 -7.73
N GLY A 74 8.92 -4.02 -7.64
CA GLY A 74 8.45 -3.46 -6.37
C GLY A 74 7.28 -4.27 -5.77
N HIS A 75 6.93 -3.96 -4.52
CA HIS A 75 5.88 -4.67 -3.77
C HIS A 75 4.46 -4.41 -4.28
N GLY A 76 4.23 -4.41 -5.61
CA GLY A 76 2.91 -4.33 -6.20
C GLY A 76 2.18 -3.00 -5.94
N ILE A 77 1.09 -3.04 -5.16
CA ILE A 77 0.19 -1.89 -4.88
C ILE A 77 0.91 -0.62 -4.39
N PRO A 78 1.85 -0.66 -3.43
CA PRO A 78 2.59 0.54 -3.02
C PRO A 78 3.34 1.25 -4.14
N GLY A 79 3.82 0.49 -5.14
CA GLY A 79 4.49 1.07 -6.32
C GLY A 79 3.53 1.87 -7.21
N ILE A 80 2.30 1.41 -7.35
CA ILE A 80 1.24 2.13 -8.09
C ILE A 80 0.81 3.38 -7.34
N LEU A 81 0.58 3.27 -6.02
CA LEU A 81 0.25 4.43 -5.18
C LEU A 81 1.34 5.52 -5.26
N TYR A 82 2.61 5.11 -5.21
CA TYR A 82 3.72 6.04 -5.40
C TYR A 82 3.70 6.70 -6.80
N ALA A 83 3.42 5.93 -7.86
CA ALA A 83 3.32 6.47 -9.21
C ALA A 83 2.18 7.48 -9.36
N ILE A 84 1.01 7.22 -8.76
CA ILE A 84 -0.12 8.17 -8.74
C ILE A 84 0.29 9.48 -8.05
N GLN A 85 0.92 9.39 -6.87
CA GLN A 85 1.21 10.56 -6.03
C GLN A 85 2.43 11.37 -6.50
N LYS A 86 3.43 10.75 -7.13
CA LYS A 86 4.71 11.41 -7.44
C LYS A 86 5.03 11.47 -8.94
N ASN A 87 4.57 10.49 -9.71
CA ASN A 87 4.95 10.33 -11.12
C ASN A 87 3.78 10.58 -12.09
N LYS A 88 2.79 11.39 -11.73
CA LYS A 88 1.62 11.69 -12.57
C LYS A 88 0.92 10.42 -13.12
N GLY A 89 0.92 9.34 -12.35
CA GLY A 89 0.35 8.04 -12.74
C GLY A 89 1.19 7.21 -13.71
N ALA A 90 2.39 7.67 -14.10
CA ALA A 90 3.23 6.95 -15.04
C ALA A 90 3.89 5.71 -14.39
N VAL A 91 3.47 4.53 -14.80
CA VAL A 91 4.01 3.23 -14.40
C VAL A 91 4.86 2.66 -15.55
N LYS A 92 6.03 2.12 -15.22
CA LYS A 92 6.96 1.58 -16.23
C LYS A 92 6.36 0.35 -16.93
N PRO A 93 6.56 0.17 -18.26
CA PRO A 93 5.95 -0.89 -19.05
C PRO A 93 6.24 -2.32 -18.56
N TYR A 94 7.44 -2.58 -18.02
CA TYR A 94 7.78 -3.92 -17.54
C TYR A 94 6.87 -4.42 -16.41
N ASN A 95 6.21 -3.53 -15.64
CA ASN A 95 5.27 -3.91 -14.60
C ASN A 95 4.00 -4.59 -15.14
N THR A 96 3.72 -4.51 -16.44
CA THR A 96 2.58 -5.20 -17.06
C THR A 96 2.75 -6.72 -17.16
N PHE A 97 3.98 -7.24 -17.10
CA PHE A 97 4.26 -8.66 -17.18
C PHE A 97 5.17 -9.21 -16.06
N ALA A 98 6.00 -8.35 -15.45
CA ALA A 98 6.98 -8.79 -14.47
C ALA A 98 6.33 -9.46 -13.26
N SER A 99 5.24 -8.86 -12.74
CA SER A 99 4.49 -9.42 -11.60
C SER A 99 3.81 -10.75 -11.95
N ILE A 100 3.42 -10.97 -13.21
CA ILE A 100 2.83 -12.24 -13.68
C ILE A 100 3.82 -13.39 -13.43
N ILE A 101 5.05 -13.23 -13.91
CA ILE A 101 6.08 -14.27 -13.82
C ILE A 101 6.54 -14.44 -12.37
N THR A 102 6.91 -13.34 -11.71
CA THR A 102 7.51 -13.39 -10.37
C THR A 102 6.56 -13.91 -9.31
N SER A 103 5.30 -13.49 -9.32
CA SER A 103 4.33 -13.96 -8.32
C SER A 103 3.88 -15.40 -8.58
N SER A 104 3.70 -15.79 -9.85
CA SER A 104 3.36 -17.18 -10.18
C SER A 104 4.47 -18.16 -9.77
N LEU A 105 5.75 -17.78 -9.93
CA LEU A 105 6.87 -18.58 -9.41
C LEU A 105 6.89 -18.59 -7.88
N THR A 106 6.77 -17.44 -7.23
CA THR A 106 6.81 -17.39 -5.77
C THR A 106 5.69 -18.22 -5.14
N VAL A 107 4.45 -17.98 -5.58
CA VAL A 107 3.24 -18.60 -5.00
C VAL A 107 3.09 -20.04 -5.45
N GLY A 108 3.30 -20.32 -6.74
CA GLY A 108 3.17 -21.67 -7.30
C GLY A 108 4.12 -22.68 -6.65
N PHE A 109 5.31 -22.25 -6.23
CA PHE A 109 6.23 -23.09 -5.45
C PHE A 109 6.00 -23.00 -3.93
N GLY A 110 4.94 -22.37 -3.46
CA GLY A 110 4.53 -22.39 -2.05
C GLY A 110 4.98 -21.21 -1.19
N GLY A 111 5.43 -20.13 -1.78
CA GLY A 111 5.66 -18.88 -1.03
C GLY A 111 4.36 -18.40 -0.37
N SER A 112 4.40 -18.09 0.93
CA SER A 112 3.22 -17.79 1.76
C SER A 112 2.70 -16.38 1.57
N VAL A 113 2.24 -16.05 0.35
CA VAL A 113 1.74 -14.73 -0.10
C VAL A 113 0.62 -14.93 -1.12
N GLY A 114 -0.14 -13.88 -1.44
CA GLY A 114 -1.27 -13.93 -2.37
C GLY A 114 -0.94 -13.45 -3.79
N LEU A 115 -1.83 -13.75 -4.73
CA LEU A 115 -1.75 -13.32 -6.14
C LEU A 115 -2.49 -12.01 -6.43
N GLU A 116 -3.34 -11.52 -5.50
CA GLU A 116 -4.22 -10.37 -5.71
C GLU A 116 -3.42 -9.06 -5.87
N GLY A 117 -2.43 -8.85 -4.99
CA GLY A 117 -1.56 -7.67 -5.07
C GLY A 117 -0.82 -7.55 -6.40
N PRO A 118 -0.13 -8.60 -6.87
CA PRO A 118 0.45 -8.69 -8.21
C PRO A 118 -0.54 -8.49 -9.34
N SER A 119 -1.74 -9.08 -9.26
CA SER A 119 -2.79 -8.93 -10.27
C SER A 119 -3.27 -7.48 -10.39
N VAL A 120 -3.57 -6.85 -9.25
CA VAL A 120 -3.95 -5.43 -9.17
C VAL A 120 -2.83 -4.54 -9.71
N SER A 121 -1.58 -4.81 -9.35
CA SER A 121 -0.42 -4.05 -9.84
C SER A 121 -0.26 -4.18 -11.36
N THR A 122 -0.42 -5.38 -11.91
CA THR A 122 -0.36 -5.64 -13.35
C THR A 122 -1.50 -4.94 -14.10
N GLY A 123 -2.75 -5.08 -13.63
CA GLY A 123 -3.91 -4.42 -14.22
C GLY A 123 -3.77 -2.90 -14.20
N SER A 124 -3.34 -2.33 -13.07
CA SER A 124 -3.06 -0.90 -12.94
C SER A 124 -1.94 -0.43 -13.88
N ALA A 125 -0.89 -1.24 -14.04
CA ALA A 125 0.19 -0.94 -14.98
C ALA A 125 -0.29 -0.97 -16.44
N ILE A 126 -1.17 -1.91 -16.80
CA ILE A 126 -1.81 -1.96 -18.12
C ILE A 126 -2.59 -0.68 -18.38
N GLY A 127 -3.48 -0.27 -17.45
CA GLY A 127 -4.24 0.98 -17.56
C GLY A 127 -3.33 2.20 -17.70
N SER A 128 -2.29 2.32 -16.86
CA SER A 128 -1.30 3.40 -16.96
C SER A 128 -0.61 3.44 -18.31
N ASN A 129 -0.17 2.29 -18.84
CA ASN A 129 0.56 2.22 -20.10
C ASN A 129 -0.34 2.51 -21.33
N ILE A 130 -1.62 2.13 -21.29
CA ILE A 130 -2.60 2.56 -22.31
C ILE A 130 -2.71 4.09 -22.31
N GLY A 131 -2.83 4.71 -21.13
CA GLY A 131 -2.92 6.17 -21.01
C GLY A 131 -1.66 6.89 -21.49
N GLN A 132 -0.47 6.36 -21.15
CA GLN A 132 0.81 6.91 -21.60
C GLN A 132 0.99 6.78 -23.13
N LEU A 133 0.62 5.63 -23.70
CA LEU A 133 0.68 5.39 -25.16
C LEU A 133 -0.19 6.37 -25.93
N LEU A 134 -1.37 6.68 -25.40
CA LEU A 134 -2.31 7.64 -25.97
C LEU A 134 -2.02 9.10 -25.57
N ARG A 135 -0.96 9.34 -24.80
CA ARG A 135 -0.52 10.67 -24.31
C ARG A 135 -1.63 11.43 -23.59
N LEU A 136 -2.42 10.72 -22.76
CA LEU A 136 -3.50 11.31 -22.01
C LEU A 136 -2.97 12.16 -20.85
N ASN A 137 -3.81 13.08 -20.37
CA ASN A 137 -3.51 13.86 -19.16
C ASN A 137 -3.45 12.97 -17.91
N GLN A 138 -2.89 13.51 -16.83
CA GLN A 138 -2.70 12.78 -15.57
C GLN A 138 -4.01 12.23 -15.01
N LYS A 139 -5.09 13.02 -15.04
CA LYS A 139 -6.42 12.65 -14.54
C LYS A 139 -6.91 11.35 -15.21
N ASN A 140 -6.85 11.31 -16.53
CA ASN A 140 -7.28 10.15 -17.32
C ASN A 140 -6.38 8.93 -17.11
N ILE A 141 -5.06 9.13 -16.96
CA ILE A 141 -4.14 8.03 -16.63
C ILE A 141 -4.50 7.42 -15.27
N VAL A 142 -4.82 8.24 -14.25
CA VAL A 142 -5.24 7.75 -12.92
C VAL A 142 -6.56 6.99 -13.00
N VAL A 143 -7.52 7.45 -13.81
CA VAL A 143 -8.78 6.72 -14.04
C VAL A 143 -8.52 5.37 -14.73
N LEU A 144 -7.63 5.32 -15.72
CA LEU A 144 -7.24 4.05 -16.39
C LEU A 144 -6.52 3.09 -15.41
N ILE A 145 -5.70 3.61 -14.50
CA ILE A 145 -5.12 2.82 -13.40
C ILE A 145 -6.24 2.19 -12.56
N GLY A 146 -7.26 2.98 -12.21
CA GLY A 146 -8.42 2.50 -11.47
C GLY A 146 -9.24 1.46 -12.22
N MET A 147 -9.45 1.66 -13.53
CA MET A 147 -10.11 0.66 -14.38
C MET A 147 -9.33 -0.67 -14.36
N GLY A 148 -8.00 -0.62 -14.54
CA GLY A 148 -7.15 -1.80 -14.52
C GLY A 148 -7.09 -2.48 -13.16
N CYS A 149 -7.07 -1.70 -12.08
CA CYS A 149 -7.15 -2.19 -10.69
C CYS A 149 -8.46 -2.94 -10.45
N ALA A 150 -9.60 -2.27 -10.70
CA ALA A 150 -10.93 -2.84 -10.48
C ALA A 150 -11.14 -4.10 -11.32
N ALA A 151 -10.74 -4.06 -12.59
CA ALA A 151 -10.83 -5.19 -13.51
C ALA A 151 -10.02 -6.41 -13.05
N ALA A 152 -8.78 -6.21 -12.60
CA ALA A 152 -7.93 -7.30 -12.14
C ALA A 152 -8.50 -7.96 -10.86
N LEU A 153 -8.96 -7.15 -9.90
CA LEU A 153 -9.56 -7.67 -8.67
C LEU A 153 -10.91 -8.34 -8.92
N ALA A 154 -11.75 -7.74 -9.77
CA ALA A 154 -13.01 -8.34 -10.20
C ALA A 154 -12.82 -9.70 -10.87
N SER A 155 -11.76 -9.85 -11.68
CA SER A 155 -11.46 -11.10 -12.37
C SER A 155 -10.96 -12.19 -11.43
N ILE A 156 -10.09 -11.86 -10.45
CA ILE A 156 -9.47 -12.87 -9.58
C ILE A 156 -10.45 -13.44 -8.56
N PHE A 157 -11.33 -12.61 -8.01
CA PHE A 157 -12.34 -13.02 -7.01
C PHE A 157 -13.73 -13.27 -7.60
N GLN A 158 -13.94 -12.96 -8.88
CA GLN A 158 -15.26 -12.90 -9.51
C GLN A 158 -16.22 -11.95 -8.76
N ALA A 159 -15.69 -10.85 -8.23
CA ALA A 159 -16.33 -9.88 -7.34
C ALA A 159 -16.21 -8.44 -7.92
N PRO A 160 -17.09 -8.04 -8.85
CA PRO A 160 -16.98 -6.76 -9.56
C PRO A 160 -17.17 -5.53 -8.67
N ILE A 161 -18.11 -5.57 -7.72
CA ILE A 161 -18.35 -4.44 -6.80
C ILE A 161 -17.14 -4.23 -5.90
N THR A 162 -16.56 -5.30 -5.39
CA THR A 162 -15.33 -5.28 -4.59
C THR A 162 -14.18 -4.64 -5.36
N GLY A 163 -14.01 -5.00 -6.63
CA GLY A 163 -12.97 -4.41 -7.48
C GLY A 163 -13.10 -2.90 -7.62
N ILE A 164 -14.33 -2.42 -7.85
CA ILE A 164 -14.66 -0.98 -7.96
C ILE A 164 -14.35 -0.27 -6.63
N ILE A 165 -14.86 -0.80 -5.52
CA ILE A 165 -14.69 -0.23 -4.19
C ILE A 165 -13.22 -0.20 -3.79
N PHE A 166 -12.47 -1.27 -4.07
CA PHE A 166 -11.04 -1.32 -3.80
C PHE A 166 -10.26 -0.24 -4.55
N ALA A 167 -10.60 0.01 -5.82
CA ALA A 167 -9.97 1.08 -6.59
C ALA A 167 -10.24 2.46 -5.95
N ILE A 168 -11.42 2.67 -5.39
CA ILE A 168 -11.80 3.92 -4.72
C ILE A 168 -11.12 4.04 -3.35
N GLU A 169 -11.21 3.02 -2.49
CA GLU A 169 -10.71 3.07 -1.11
C GLU A 169 -9.18 3.03 -1.04
N VAL A 170 -8.54 2.15 -1.81
CA VAL A 170 -7.09 1.91 -1.69
C VAL A 170 -6.28 2.83 -2.59
N PHE A 171 -6.70 3.07 -3.83
CA PHE A 171 -6.01 4.00 -4.72
C PHE A 171 -6.48 5.45 -4.60
N MET A 172 -7.53 5.68 -3.78
CA MET A 172 -8.05 7.03 -3.50
C MET A 172 -8.44 7.78 -4.78
N ILE A 173 -9.08 7.06 -5.71
CA ILE A 173 -9.54 7.64 -6.97
C ILE A 173 -10.78 8.49 -6.70
N ASP A 174 -10.81 9.69 -7.28
CA ASP A 174 -11.93 10.60 -7.15
C ASP A 174 -13.24 9.98 -7.68
N ILE A 175 -14.28 10.01 -6.85
CA ILE A 175 -15.62 9.54 -7.20
C ILE A 175 -16.32 10.65 -7.97
N SER A 176 -16.21 10.63 -9.29
CA SER A 176 -17.04 11.43 -10.18
C SER A 176 -17.78 10.49 -11.13
N MET A 177 -18.93 10.91 -11.66
CA MET A 177 -19.63 10.09 -12.67
C MET A 177 -18.78 9.83 -13.91
N ALA A 178 -17.86 10.74 -14.21
CA ALA A 178 -16.94 10.60 -15.33
C ALA A 178 -15.89 9.50 -15.11
N SER A 179 -15.48 9.25 -13.87
CA SER A 179 -14.53 8.18 -13.53
C SER A 179 -15.21 6.86 -13.16
N LEU A 180 -16.36 6.94 -12.48
CA LEU A 180 -17.04 5.76 -11.95
C LEU A 180 -17.60 4.85 -13.05
N ILE A 181 -18.28 5.42 -14.07
CA ILE A 181 -18.90 4.63 -15.15
C ILE A 181 -17.85 3.81 -15.92
N PRO A 182 -16.72 4.37 -16.40
CA PRO A 182 -15.67 3.58 -17.05
C PRO A 182 -15.08 2.47 -16.14
N ILE A 183 -14.93 2.71 -14.83
CA ILE A 183 -14.44 1.69 -13.87
C ILE A 183 -15.46 0.55 -13.74
N ILE A 184 -16.76 0.85 -13.68
CA ILE A 184 -17.84 -0.17 -13.67
C ILE A 184 -17.77 -1.02 -14.92
N VAL A 185 -17.68 -0.40 -16.11
CA VAL A 185 -17.64 -1.12 -17.38
C VAL A 185 -16.39 -1.99 -17.49
N SER A 186 -15.22 -1.49 -17.07
CA SER A 186 -13.98 -2.28 -17.09
C SER A 186 -14.06 -3.50 -16.17
N SER A 187 -14.64 -3.33 -14.97
CA SER A 187 -14.87 -4.40 -14.01
C SER A 187 -15.85 -5.45 -14.55
N PHE A 188 -16.92 -5.01 -15.21
CA PHE A 188 -17.90 -5.88 -15.87
C PHE A 188 -17.27 -6.68 -17.02
N VAL A 189 -16.49 -6.05 -17.88
CA VAL A 189 -15.76 -6.74 -18.97
C VAL A 189 -14.79 -7.78 -18.40
N ALA A 190 -14.09 -7.44 -17.32
CA ALA A 190 -13.15 -8.35 -16.68
C ALA A 190 -13.82 -9.60 -16.09
N ILE A 191 -14.99 -9.45 -15.43
CA ILE A 191 -15.70 -10.61 -14.89
C ILE A 191 -16.27 -11.49 -16.01
N LEU A 192 -16.77 -10.93 -17.11
CA LEU A 192 -17.17 -11.71 -18.27
C LEU A 192 -15.98 -12.49 -18.87
N THR A 193 -14.82 -11.86 -18.94
CA THR A 193 -13.58 -12.52 -19.35
C THR A 193 -13.22 -13.66 -18.40
N SER A 194 -13.35 -13.43 -17.08
CA SER A 194 -13.10 -14.46 -16.06
C SER A 194 -14.08 -15.64 -16.21
N TYR A 195 -15.36 -15.39 -16.38
CA TYR A 195 -16.35 -16.46 -16.60
C TYR A 195 -16.10 -17.28 -17.86
N TYR A 196 -15.62 -16.64 -18.92
CA TYR A 196 -15.30 -17.36 -20.16
C TYR A 196 -14.10 -18.30 -20.00
N PHE A 197 -13.03 -17.88 -19.32
CA PHE A 197 -11.79 -18.64 -19.22
C PHE A 197 -11.66 -19.54 -17.98
N LEU A 198 -12.31 -19.20 -16.87
CA LEU A 198 -12.26 -19.95 -15.59
C LEU A 198 -13.60 -20.65 -15.27
N GLY A 199 -14.69 -20.27 -15.95
CA GLY A 199 -16.04 -20.68 -15.56
C GLY A 199 -16.54 -19.91 -14.33
N ARG A 200 -17.69 -20.31 -13.79
CA ARG A 200 -18.29 -19.76 -12.55
C ARG A 200 -17.85 -20.57 -11.34
N ALA A 201 -16.57 -20.86 -11.22
CA ALA A 201 -16.02 -21.55 -10.07
C ALA A 201 -15.60 -20.52 -9.01
N PHE A 202 -16.35 -20.47 -7.91
CA PHE A 202 -15.92 -19.69 -6.74
C PHE A 202 -14.72 -20.38 -6.09
N GLU A 203 -13.78 -19.58 -5.59
CA GLU A 203 -12.60 -20.07 -4.88
C GLU A 203 -12.96 -20.65 -3.51
N TYR A 204 -14.13 -20.25 -2.99
CA TYR A 204 -14.62 -20.63 -1.68
C TYR A 204 -15.86 -21.51 -1.78
N THR A 205 -15.80 -22.69 -1.16
CA THR A 205 -16.95 -23.59 -0.98
C THR A 205 -17.60 -23.30 0.36
N ILE A 206 -18.79 -22.66 0.34
CA ILE A 206 -19.49 -22.26 1.56
C ILE A 206 -20.75 -23.10 1.66
N THR A 207 -20.77 -24.06 2.59
CA THR A 207 -21.87 -25.03 2.72
C THR A 207 -22.83 -24.73 3.89
N THR A 208 -22.38 -24.00 4.91
CA THR A 208 -23.07 -23.93 6.22
C THR A 208 -23.34 -22.51 6.73
N SER A 209 -23.31 -21.47 5.86
CA SER A 209 -23.62 -20.10 6.31
C SER A 209 -25.11 -19.98 6.65
N THR A 210 -25.41 -19.25 7.72
CA THR A 210 -26.79 -18.98 8.20
C THR A 210 -27.04 -17.48 8.24
N ALA A 211 -28.32 -17.11 8.27
CA ALA A 211 -28.71 -15.71 8.42
C ALA A 211 -28.20 -15.12 9.76
N PHE A 212 -27.92 -13.82 9.77
CA PHE A 212 -27.54 -13.10 10.97
C PHE A 212 -28.65 -13.16 12.04
N MET A 213 -28.27 -13.48 13.27
CA MET A 213 -29.14 -13.40 14.44
C MET A 213 -28.72 -12.20 15.31
N PRO A 214 -29.64 -11.24 15.59
CA PRO A 214 -29.32 -10.07 16.40
C PRO A 214 -28.79 -10.39 17.80
N SER A 215 -29.20 -11.51 18.39
CA SER A 215 -28.67 -12.00 19.68
C SER A 215 -27.17 -12.20 19.70
N ASN A 216 -26.55 -12.44 18.55
CA ASN A 216 -25.11 -12.66 18.42
C ASN A 216 -24.30 -11.36 18.24
N SER A 217 -24.96 -10.18 18.26
CA SER A 217 -24.29 -8.89 18.02
C SER A 217 -23.12 -8.63 18.98
N LEU A 218 -23.25 -9.00 20.25
CA LEU A 218 -22.19 -8.84 21.26
C LEU A 218 -20.94 -9.68 20.92
N PHE A 219 -21.13 -10.89 20.39
CA PHE A 219 -20.02 -11.74 19.96
C PHE A 219 -19.31 -11.17 18.72
N TYR A 220 -20.06 -10.53 17.78
CA TYR A 220 -19.44 -9.85 16.65
C TYR A 220 -18.65 -8.60 17.07
N ILE A 221 -19.08 -7.89 18.13
CA ILE A 221 -18.26 -6.82 18.74
C ILE A 221 -16.95 -7.41 19.28
N GLY A 222 -17.03 -8.50 20.03
CA GLY A 222 -15.85 -9.22 20.53
C GLY A 222 -14.92 -9.69 19.40
N LEU A 223 -15.48 -10.26 18.32
CA LEU A 223 -14.72 -10.61 17.12
C LEU A 223 -14.05 -9.40 16.49
N GLY A 224 -14.75 -8.27 16.36
CA GLY A 224 -14.20 -7.04 15.78
C GLY A 224 -12.98 -6.51 16.54
N LEU A 225 -13.02 -6.56 17.87
CA LEU A 225 -11.87 -6.21 18.71
C LEU A 225 -10.71 -7.20 18.48
N PHE A 226 -10.99 -8.51 18.47
CA PHE A 226 -9.98 -9.53 18.29
C PHE A 226 -9.29 -9.46 16.93
N VAL A 227 -10.06 -9.40 15.82
CA VAL A 227 -9.46 -9.32 14.47
C VAL A 227 -8.78 -7.97 14.21
N GLY A 228 -9.24 -6.89 14.87
CA GLY A 228 -8.54 -5.61 14.87
C GLY A 228 -7.14 -5.70 15.47
N LEU A 229 -7.00 -6.40 16.59
CA LEU A 229 -5.69 -6.68 17.20
C LEU A 229 -4.84 -7.60 16.32
N MET A 230 -5.43 -8.63 15.68
CA MET A 230 -4.71 -9.53 14.77
C MET A 230 -4.22 -8.79 13.52
N SER A 231 -5.01 -7.86 12.97
CA SER A 231 -4.59 -7.02 11.86
C SER A 231 -3.40 -6.11 12.23
N ALA A 232 -3.42 -5.51 13.42
CA ALA A 232 -2.31 -4.70 13.94
C ALA A 232 -1.06 -5.56 14.21
N TYR A 233 -1.23 -6.76 14.77
CA TYR A 233 -0.15 -7.71 15.00
C TYR A 233 0.52 -8.11 13.67
N PHE A 234 -0.26 -8.44 12.63
CA PHE A 234 0.28 -8.76 11.31
C PHE A 234 1.16 -7.62 10.78
N MET A 235 0.65 -6.39 10.79
CA MET A 235 1.40 -5.22 10.33
C MET A 235 2.68 -5.01 11.15
N TYR A 236 2.61 -5.17 12.47
CA TYR A 236 3.77 -5.05 13.36
C TYR A 236 4.88 -6.05 13.00
N VAL A 237 4.50 -7.33 12.84
CA VAL A 237 5.46 -8.39 12.47
C VAL A 237 6.04 -8.12 11.09
N TYR A 238 5.20 -7.81 10.11
CA TYR A 238 5.60 -7.52 8.74
C TYR A 238 6.65 -6.41 8.68
N PHE A 239 6.37 -5.24 9.24
CA PHE A 239 7.31 -4.12 9.22
C PHE A 239 8.57 -4.37 10.08
N LYS A 240 8.45 -5.09 11.18
CA LYS A 240 9.59 -5.43 12.04
C LYS A 240 10.55 -6.39 11.36
N VAL A 241 10.03 -7.42 10.69
CA VAL A 241 10.83 -8.39 9.92
C VAL A 241 11.47 -7.68 8.74
N ASP A 242 10.71 -6.93 7.94
CA ASP A 242 11.22 -6.15 6.80
C ASP A 242 12.37 -5.23 7.22
N LYS A 243 12.19 -4.45 8.31
CA LYS A 243 13.23 -3.56 8.85
C LYS A 243 14.48 -4.31 9.29
N LYS A 244 14.33 -5.51 9.90
CA LYS A 244 15.48 -6.33 10.32
C LYS A 244 16.24 -6.88 9.12
N PHE A 245 15.53 -7.42 8.12
CA PHE A 245 16.15 -8.00 6.94
C PHE A 245 16.81 -6.95 6.04
N LYS A 246 16.26 -5.76 5.92
CA LYS A 246 16.90 -4.63 5.20
C LYS A 246 18.26 -4.22 5.75
N LYS A 247 18.55 -4.47 7.03
CA LYS A 247 19.88 -4.25 7.63
C LYS A 247 20.94 -5.25 7.16
N ILE A 248 20.54 -6.41 6.65
CA ILE A 248 21.45 -7.45 6.16
C ILE A 248 21.91 -7.04 4.76
N LYS A 249 23.19 -6.73 4.60
CA LYS A 249 23.77 -6.22 3.33
C LYS A 249 23.75 -7.26 2.21
N SER A 250 23.99 -8.54 2.53
CA SER A 250 24.06 -9.62 1.53
C SER A 250 22.68 -10.12 1.13
N PRO A 251 22.27 -10.03 -0.17
CA PRO A 251 21.01 -10.57 -0.65
C PRO A 251 20.91 -12.09 -0.46
N TRP A 252 22.03 -12.81 -0.58
CA TRP A 252 22.07 -14.26 -0.41
C TRP A 252 21.84 -14.70 1.04
N VAL A 253 22.37 -13.94 2.01
CA VAL A 253 22.09 -14.18 3.43
C VAL A 253 20.62 -13.91 3.75
N ARG A 254 20.03 -12.84 3.19
CA ARG A 254 18.58 -12.57 3.31
C ARG A 254 17.76 -13.72 2.76
N PHE A 255 18.11 -14.18 1.55
CA PHE A 255 17.46 -15.35 0.91
C PHE A 255 17.56 -16.58 1.83
N GLY A 256 18.76 -16.97 2.24
CA GLY A 256 18.97 -18.17 3.05
C GLY A 256 18.18 -18.14 4.37
N LEU A 257 18.26 -17.05 5.13
CA LEU A 257 17.52 -16.90 6.40
C LEU A 257 16.00 -16.89 6.20
N GLY A 258 15.52 -16.17 5.18
CA GLY A 258 14.08 -16.08 4.90
C GLY A 258 13.49 -17.44 4.46
N VAL A 259 14.18 -18.13 3.54
CA VAL A 259 13.75 -19.44 3.04
C VAL A 259 13.81 -20.51 4.12
N SER A 260 14.88 -20.53 4.94
CA SER A 260 14.98 -21.49 6.05
C SER A 260 13.88 -21.25 7.08
N GLY A 261 13.61 -19.99 7.45
CA GLY A 261 12.50 -19.67 8.35
C GLY A 261 11.14 -20.07 7.77
N LEU A 262 10.89 -19.76 6.50
CA LEU A 262 9.65 -20.13 5.81
C LEU A 262 9.50 -21.67 5.73
N GLY A 263 10.57 -22.37 5.30
CA GLY A 263 10.55 -23.83 5.14
C GLY A 263 10.29 -24.57 6.46
N ILE A 264 10.90 -24.11 7.57
CA ILE A 264 10.63 -24.67 8.91
C ILE A 264 9.15 -24.50 9.28
N LEU A 265 8.59 -23.30 9.03
CA LEU A 265 7.19 -23.04 9.35
C LEU A 265 6.24 -23.91 8.54
N ILE A 266 6.48 -24.08 7.24
CA ILE A 266 5.65 -24.89 6.35
C ILE A 266 5.82 -26.38 6.69
N PHE A 267 7.04 -26.83 7.01
CA PHE A 267 7.29 -28.21 7.42
C PHE A 267 6.50 -28.60 8.67
N ILE A 268 6.39 -27.70 9.65
CA ILE A 268 5.62 -27.95 10.88
C ILE A 268 4.11 -27.78 10.63
N PHE A 269 3.73 -26.75 9.85
CA PHE A 269 2.35 -26.38 9.55
C PHE A 269 2.14 -26.22 8.05
N PRO A 270 1.79 -27.27 7.29
CA PRO A 270 1.54 -27.22 5.85
C PRO A 270 0.46 -26.23 5.44
N ALA A 271 -0.52 -25.97 6.31
CA ALA A 271 -1.54 -24.94 6.11
C ALA A 271 -0.97 -23.54 5.80
N LEU A 272 0.32 -23.28 6.09
CA LEU A 272 1.01 -22.03 5.76
C LEU A 272 1.55 -21.98 4.33
N TYR A 273 1.49 -23.09 3.56
CA TYR A 273 1.99 -23.20 2.19
C TYR A 273 1.15 -22.35 1.23
N GLY A 274 1.82 -21.62 0.34
CA GLY A 274 1.18 -20.82 -0.71
C GLY A 274 0.21 -19.76 -0.19
N GLU A 275 -0.86 -19.52 -0.92
CA GLU A 275 -1.90 -18.54 -0.57
C GLU A 275 -2.67 -18.95 0.68
N GLY A 276 -2.89 -20.26 0.88
CA GLY A 276 -3.64 -20.81 1.99
C GLY A 276 -5.15 -20.94 1.74
N TYR A 277 -5.61 -20.91 0.48
CA TYR A 277 -7.04 -21.04 0.16
C TYR A 277 -7.64 -22.37 0.58
N GLU A 278 -6.86 -23.46 0.52
CA GLU A 278 -7.31 -24.78 1.02
C GLU A 278 -7.61 -24.72 2.52
N ALA A 279 -6.70 -24.10 3.28
CA ALA A 279 -6.90 -23.92 4.71
C ALA A 279 -8.05 -22.94 5.03
N ILE A 280 -8.26 -21.89 4.23
CA ILE A 280 -9.42 -21.00 4.36
C ILE A 280 -10.71 -21.80 4.11
N ASN A 281 -10.76 -22.63 3.05
CA ASN A 281 -11.92 -23.47 2.76
C ASN A 281 -12.21 -24.47 3.88
N ALA A 282 -11.18 -25.09 4.45
CA ALA A 282 -11.31 -25.94 5.62
C ALA A 282 -11.93 -25.17 6.81
N ALA A 283 -11.43 -23.97 7.10
CA ALA A 283 -11.97 -23.11 8.15
C ALA A 283 -13.44 -22.72 7.90
N LEU A 284 -13.81 -22.41 6.65
CA LEU A 284 -15.18 -22.06 6.26
C LEU A 284 -16.15 -23.25 6.36
N ASN A 285 -15.67 -24.47 6.19
CA ASN A 285 -16.46 -25.69 6.32
C ASN A 285 -16.33 -26.36 7.69
N ASN A 286 -15.73 -25.68 8.67
CA ASN A 286 -15.46 -26.18 10.01
C ASN A 286 -14.64 -27.49 10.00
N ASP A 287 -13.78 -27.67 9.01
CA ASP A 287 -12.88 -28.78 8.89
C ASP A 287 -11.56 -28.49 9.61
N GLN A 288 -11.30 -29.23 10.68
CA GLN A 288 -10.11 -29.06 11.50
C GLN A 288 -8.96 -29.98 11.07
N SER A 289 -9.18 -30.89 10.11
CA SER A 289 -8.20 -31.88 9.65
C SER A 289 -6.93 -31.26 9.12
N ILE A 290 -7.04 -30.08 8.48
CA ILE A 290 -5.92 -29.28 7.94
C ILE A 290 -4.84 -28.93 8.99
N LEU A 291 -5.21 -28.88 10.27
CA LEU A 291 -4.29 -28.62 11.37
C LEU A 291 -3.37 -29.81 11.68
N PHE A 292 -3.74 -31.01 11.18
CA PHE A 292 -3.14 -32.26 11.55
C PHE A 292 -2.50 -33.01 10.36
N GLU A 293 -2.45 -32.43 9.17
CA GLU A 293 -1.99 -33.05 7.92
C GLU A 293 -0.60 -33.72 8.01
N ASN A 294 0.34 -33.15 8.78
CA ASN A 294 1.69 -33.70 8.91
C ASN A 294 1.82 -34.86 9.92
N GLY A 295 0.72 -35.28 10.54
CA GLY A 295 0.76 -36.36 11.54
C GLY A 295 1.44 -36.04 12.87
N ILE A 296 2.20 -34.92 12.97
CA ILE A 296 2.90 -34.52 14.22
C ILE A 296 1.90 -34.36 15.38
N PHE A 297 0.74 -33.76 15.09
CA PHE A 297 -0.30 -33.48 16.06
C PHE A 297 -1.51 -34.45 15.93
N ALA A 298 -1.45 -35.46 15.07
CA ALA A 298 -2.57 -36.35 14.73
C ALA A 298 -3.25 -36.98 15.96
N ASN A 299 -2.49 -37.37 16.98
CA ASN A 299 -3.01 -37.97 18.20
C ASN A 299 -3.86 -37.01 19.07
N PHE A 300 -3.87 -35.74 18.76
CA PHE A 300 -4.53 -34.67 19.54
C PHE A 300 -5.81 -34.14 18.90
N GLN A 301 -6.27 -34.70 17.78
CA GLN A 301 -7.45 -34.22 17.02
C GLN A 301 -8.73 -34.14 17.86
N ASN A 302 -8.89 -35.05 18.84
CA ASN A 302 -10.09 -35.12 19.67
C ASN A 302 -10.06 -34.13 20.86
N ASN A 303 -8.99 -33.38 21.06
CA ASN A 303 -8.88 -32.43 22.17
C ASN A 303 -9.11 -31.01 21.69
N ILE A 304 -10.29 -30.45 21.94
CA ILE A 304 -10.70 -29.11 21.48
C ILE A 304 -9.75 -28.02 21.94
N TRP A 305 -9.14 -28.15 23.14
CA TRP A 305 -8.20 -27.14 23.65
C TRP A 305 -6.89 -27.12 22.84
N ILE A 306 -6.41 -28.29 22.42
CA ILE A 306 -5.23 -28.38 21.56
C ILE A 306 -5.54 -27.82 20.18
N VAL A 307 -6.72 -28.14 19.62
CA VAL A 307 -7.20 -27.52 18.37
C VAL A 307 -7.20 -26.01 18.44
N LEU A 308 -7.75 -25.43 19.50
CA LEU A 308 -7.76 -23.99 19.73
C LEU A 308 -6.33 -23.40 19.81
N ILE A 309 -5.42 -24.06 20.52
CA ILE A 309 -4.02 -23.62 20.60
C ILE A 309 -3.37 -23.66 19.21
N LEU A 310 -3.57 -24.74 18.43
CA LEU A 310 -3.00 -24.85 17.08
C LEU A 310 -3.56 -23.79 16.14
N MET A 311 -4.86 -23.49 16.18
CA MET A 311 -5.46 -22.38 15.41
C MET A 311 -4.78 -21.05 15.76
N LEU A 312 -4.62 -20.77 17.05
CA LEU A 312 -3.98 -19.52 17.50
C LEU A 312 -2.52 -19.44 17.03
N VAL A 313 -1.78 -20.55 17.14
CA VAL A 313 -0.38 -20.63 16.68
C VAL A 313 -0.29 -20.37 15.18
N ILE A 314 -1.17 -20.95 14.35
CA ILE A 314 -1.18 -20.74 12.89
C ILE A 314 -1.52 -19.29 12.54
N ILE A 315 -2.47 -18.66 13.24
CA ILE A 315 -2.78 -17.22 13.05
C ILE A 315 -1.52 -16.39 13.25
N PHE A 316 -0.77 -16.63 14.33
CA PHE A 316 0.47 -15.88 14.60
C PHE A 316 1.58 -16.21 13.60
N LEU A 317 1.75 -17.46 13.23
CA LEU A 317 2.83 -17.88 12.33
C LEU A 317 2.62 -17.47 10.88
N LYS A 318 1.37 -17.30 10.41
CA LYS A 318 1.09 -16.78 9.05
C LYS A 318 1.73 -15.42 8.80
N ALA A 319 1.75 -14.55 9.80
CA ALA A 319 2.43 -13.25 9.71
C ALA A 319 3.95 -13.39 9.47
N PHE A 320 4.60 -14.35 10.13
CA PHE A 320 6.02 -14.64 9.92
C PHE A 320 6.27 -15.30 8.58
N ALA A 321 5.46 -16.29 8.17
CA ALA A 321 5.60 -16.99 6.90
C ALA A 321 5.52 -16.01 5.72
N THR A 322 4.54 -15.10 5.74
CA THR A 322 4.40 -14.02 4.76
C THR A 322 5.61 -13.09 4.77
N SER A 323 6.03 -12.66 5.96
CA SER A 323 7.16 -11.74 6.10
C SER A 323 8.49 -12.37 5.65
N PHE A 324 8.72 -13.65 5.91
CA PHE A 324 9.90 -14.38 5.45
C PHE A 324 9.91 -14.57 3.94
N THR A 325 8.76 -14.83 3.33
CA THR A 325 8.64 -14.89 1.86
C THR A 325 9.10 -13.59 1.20
N PHE A 326 8.59 -12.44 1.66
CA PHE A 326 9.03 -11.13 1.14
C PHE A 326 10.48 -10.83 1.44
N ALA A 327 10.92 -11.09 2.68
CA ALA A 327 12.29 -10.83 3.12
C ALA A 327 13.33 -11.67 2.38
N ALA A 328 12.97 -12.88 1.95
CA ALA A 328 13.79 -13.74 1.11
C ALA A 328 13.91 -13.25 -0.34
N GLY A 329 13.05 -12.34 -0.79
CA GLY A 329 13.00 -11.82 -2.15
C GLY A 329 11.85 -12.36 -3.00
N GLY A 330 10.88 -13.05 -2.39
CA GLY A 330 9.63 -13.47 -3.04
C GLY A 330 8.74 -12.27 -3.39
N VAL A 331 7.90 -12.45 -4.41
CA VAL A 331 6.96 -11.45 -4.89
C VAL A 331 5.53 -11.96 -4.75
N GLY A 332 4.65 -11.15 -4.16
CA GLY A 332 3.25 -11.51 -3.92
C GLY A 332 2.47 -10.37 -3.29
N GLY A 333 1.28 -10.69 -2.77
CA GLY A 333 0.38 -9.77 -2.07
C GLY A 333 0.13 -10.19 -0.62
N THR A 334 -0.32 -9.23 0.19
CA THR A 334 -0.69 -9.46 1.60
C THR A 334 -2.19 -9.74 1.77
N PHE A 335 -2.95 -9.77 0.68
CA PHE A 335 -4.40 -9.89 0.70
C PHE A 335 -4.85 -11.30 1.15
N ALA A 336 -4.39 -12.36 0.46
CA ALA A 336 -4.69 -13.74 0.86
C ALA A 336 -4.20 -14.07 2.29
N PRO A 337 -3.01 -13.68 2.74
CA PRO A 337 -2.62 -13.78 4.14
C PRO A 337 -3.58 -13.11 5.12
N ALA A 338 -4.16 -11.95 4.76
CA ALA A 338 -5.17 -11.27 5.58
C ALA A 338 -6.46 -12.07 5.68
N LEU A 339 -6.94 -12.61 4.54
CA LEU A 339 -8.12 -13.49 4.51
C LEU A 339 -7.90 -14.73 5.36
N PHE A 340 -6.73 -15.35 5.26
CA PHE A 340 -6.34 -16.50 6.06
C PHE A 340 -6.40 -16.22 7.57
N ILE A 341 -5.74 -15.15 8.01
CA ILE A 341 -5.77 -14.74 9.42
C ILE A 341 -7.20 -14.45 9.88
N GLY A 342 -7.99 -13.79 9.02
CA GLY A 342 -9.39 -13.47 9.32
C GLY A 342 -10.25 -14.72 9.48
N ALA A 343 -10.15 -15.68 8.55
CA ALA A 343 -10.89 -16.94 8.60
C ALA A 343 -10.57 -17.74 9.86
N PHE A 344 -9.29 -17.96 10.13
CA PHE A 344 -8.86 -18.70 11.33
C PHE A 344 -9.17 -17.94 12.63
N SER A 345 -9.09 -16.60 12.64
CA SER A 345 -9.48 -15.80 13.81
C SER A 345 -10.97 -15.92 14.10
N GLY A 346 -11.82 -15.87 13.08
CA GLY A 346 -13.26 -16.06 13.23
C GLY A 346 -13.61 -17.49 13.68
N MET A 347 -13.00 -18.51 13.05
CA MET A 347 -13.13 -19.91 13.43
C MET A 347 -12.70 -20.14 14.89
N PHE A 348 -11.52 -19.65 15.27
CA PHE A 348 -11.01 -19.72 16.65
C PHE A 348 -11.98 -19.10 17.65
N PHE A 349 -12.43 -17.87 17.37
CA PHE A 349 -13.32 -17.13 18.27
C PHE A 349 -14.65 -17.87 18.49
N ALA A 350 -15.30 -18.32 17.42
CA ALA A 350 -16.57 -19.04 17.52
C ALA A 350 -16.39 -20.40 18.22
N THR A 351 -15.34 -21.15 17.88
CA THR A 351 -15.04 -22.44 18.50
C THR A 351 -14.75 -22.28 20.00
N LEU A 352 -14.01 -21.23 20.39
CA LEU A 352 -13.73 -20.94 21.80
C LEU A 352 -15.02 -20.63 22.58
N VAL A 353 -15.89 -19.75 22.06
CA VAL A 353 -17.17 -19.39 22.70
C VAL A 353 -18.06 -20.63 22.87
N ASN A 354 -18.12 -21.48 21.83
CA ASN A 354 -18.90 -22.71 21.85
C ASN A 354 -18.30 -23.74 22.84
N ALA A 355 -16.98 -23.90 22.90
CA ALA A 355 -16.31 -24.82 23.82
C ALA A 355 -16.47 -24.38 25.29
N LEU A 356 -16.56 -23.08 25.56
CA LEU A 356 -16.84 -22.53 26.91
C LEU A 356 -18.31 -22.65 27.30
N GLY A 357 -19.22 -23.05 26.39
CA GLY A 357 -20.67 -23.13 26.64
C GLY A 357 -21.35 -21.76 26.79
N ILE A 358 -20.68 -20.67 26.39
CA ILE A 358 -21.23 -19.30 26.50
C ILE A 358 -22.22 -19.00 25.39
N GLY A 359 -22.10 -19.66 24.23
CA GLY A 359 -22.95 -19.47 23.06
C GLY A 359 -22.95 -20.69 22.16
N ASN A 360 -23.81 -20.66 21.13
CA ASN A 360 -23.82 -21.62 20.02
C ASN A 360 -23.69 -20.84 18.71
N LEU A 361 -22.46 -20.49 18.36
CA LEU A 361 -22.14 -19.64 17.24
C LEU A 361 -21.90 -20.44 15.98
N ASN A 362 -22.40 -19.97 14.83
CA ASN A 362 -22.08 -20.55 13.53
C ASN A 362 -20.64 -20.20 13.13
N ILE A 363 -19.76 -21.19 13.12
CA ILE A 363 -18.31 -21.02 12.89
C ILE A 363 -18.03 -20.43 11.52
N THR A 364 -18.75 -20.88 10.48
CA THR A 364 -18.62 -20.37 9.11
C THR A 364 -18.92 -18.86 9.03
N ASN A 365 -19.99 -18.41 9.67
CA ASN A 365 -20.33 -16.99 9.69
C ASN A 365 -19.23 -16.16 10.36
N PHE A 366 -18.70 -16.62 11.48
CA PHE A 366 -17.63 -15.93 12.19
C PHE A 366 -16.32 -15.94 11.40
N ALA A 367 -15.99 -17.03 10.70
CA ALA A 367 -14.85 -17.10 9.80
C ALA A 367 -14.96 -16.10 8.65
N LEU A 368 -16.11 -16.06 7.95
CA LEU A 368 -16.39 -15.11 6.86
C LEU A 368 -16.30 -13.66 7.35
N VAL A 369 -16.96 -13.35 8.46
CA VAL A 369 -16.93 -11.99 9.01
C VAL A 369 -15.54 -11.60 9.50
N GLY A 370 -14.78 -12.54 10.05
CA GLY A 370 -13.38 -12.36 10.42
C GLY A 370 -12.50 -12.00 9.22
N MET A 371 -12.70 -12.66 8.06
CA MET A 371 -12.00 -12.34 6.80
C MET A 371 -12.18 -10.87 6.42
N GLY A 372 -13.45 -10.40 6.36
CA GLY A 372 -13.77 -9.01 6.06
C GLY A 372 -13.16 -8.04 7.08
N GLY A 373 -13.18 -8.43 8.36
CA GLY A 373 -12.63 -7.62 9.45
C GLY A 373 -11.12 -7.41 9.37
N VAL A 374 -10.33 -8.45 9.06
CA VAL A 374 -8.87 -8.31 8.93
C VAL A 374 -8.51 -7.49 7.69
N ILE A 375 -9.22 -7.66 6.56
CA ILE A 375 -9.06 -6.81 5.38
C ILE A 375 -9.31 -5.34 5.76
N ALA A 376 -10.42 -5.04 6.43
CA ALA A 376 -10.78 -3.69 6.86
C ALA A 376 -9.68 -3.05 7.73
N GLY A 377 -9.18 -3.79 8.71
CA GLY A 377 -8.14 -3.30 9.62
C GLY A 377 -6.78 -3.11 8.95
N MET A 378 -6.33 -4.08 8.17
CA MET A 378 -4.98 -4.10 7.61
C MET A 378 -4.82 -3.16 6.41
N LEU A 379 -5.83 -3.11 5.52
CA LEU A 379 -5.81 -2.29 4.31
C LEU A 379 -6.37 -0.89 4.54
N HIS A 380 -7.01 -0.64 5.67
CA HIS A 380 -7.83 0.55 5.95
C HIS A 380 -8.95 0.73 4.90
N ALA A 381 -9.53 -0.38 4.48
CA ALA A 381 -10.55 -0.48 3.43
C ALA A 381 -11.77 -1.28 3.93
N PRO A 382 -12.60 -0.71 4.81
CA PRO A 382 -13.74 -1.40 5.41
C PRO A 382 -14.81 -1.79 4.39
N LEU A 383 -15.11 -0.94 3.41
CA LEU A 383 -16.09 -1.27 2.38
C LEU A 383 -15.61 -2.42 1.49
N THR A 384 -14.33 -2.43 1.14
CA THR A 384 -13.73 -3.56 0.40
C THR A 384 -13.92 -4.88 1.15
N GLY A 385 -13.63 -4.91 2.46
CA GLY A 385 -13.83 -6.11 3.28
C GLY A 385 -15.29 -6.56 3.34
N ILE A 386 -16.23 -5.64 3.49
CA ILE A 386 -17.67 -5.91 3.54
C ILE A 386 -18.16 -6.49 2.21
N PHE A 387 -17.91 -5.79 1.10
CA PHE A 387 -18.44 -6.18 -0.21
C PHE A 387 -17.75 -7.44 -0.76
N LEU A 388 -16.47 -7.65 -0.47
CA LEU A 388 -15.80 -8.90 -0.84
C LEU A 388 -16.53 -10.12 -0.27
N ILE A 389 -16.83 -10.10 1.02
CA ILE A 389 -17.52 -11.23 1.65
C ILE A 389 -18.97 -11.34 1.16
N ALA A 390 -19.67 -10.22 0.95
CA ALA A 390 -21.01 -10.24 0.39
C ALA A 390 -21.05 -10.86 -1.01
N GLU A 391 -20.09 -10.54 -1.89
CA GLU A 391 -20.00 -11.12 -3.23
C GLU A 391 -19.58 -12.59 -3.22
N ILE A 392 -18.59 -12.96 -2.39
CA ILE A 392 -18.13 -14.35 -2.23
C ILE A 392 -19.26 -15.26 -1.71
N THR A 393 -20.09 -14.72 -0.79
CA THR A 393 -21.22 -15.48 -0.23
C THR A 393 -22.48 -15.41 -1.08
N ASN A 394 -22.47 -14.70 -2.22
CA ASN A 394 -23.63 -14.44 -3.07
C ASN A 394 -24.82 -13.84 -2.32
N GLY A 395 -24.59 -13.04 -1.26
CA GLY A 395 -25.69 -12.51 -0.48
C GLY A 395 -25.28 -11.48 0.57
N TYR A 396 -26.30 -10.78 1.07
CA TYR A 396 -26.16 -9.71 2.07
C TYR A 396 -26.56 -10.15 3.48
N SER A 397 -26.75 -11.47 3.72
CA SER A 397 -27.20 -12.01 5.01
C SER A 397 -26.27 -11.66 6.18
N LEU A 398 -24.98 -11.48 5.90
CA LEU A 398 -23.95 -11.12 6.89
C LEU A 398 -23.58 -9.62 6.86
N MET A 399 -24.35 -8.77 6.17
CA MET A 399 -24.01 -7.35 6.00
C MET A 399 -23.84 -6.62 7.34
N VAL A 400 -24.79 -6.81 8.27
CA VAL A 400 -24.75 -6.16 9.58
C VAL A 400 -23.52 -6.56 10.40
N PRO A 401 -23.23 -7.87 10.62
CA PRO A 401 -22.03 -8.26 11.34
C PRO A 401 -20.74 -7.83 10.62
N LEU A 402 -20.69 -7.85 9.29
CA LEU A 402 -19.55 -7.34 8.52
C LEU A 402 -19.32 -5.85 8.78
N MET A 403 -20.38 -5.03 8.82
CA MET A 403 -20.26 -3.60 9.13
C MET A 403 -19.71 -3.38 10.54
N ILE A 404 -20.24 -4.10 11.54
CA ILE A 404 -19.77 -4.00 12.94
C ILE A 404 -18.28 -4.37 13.04
N VAL A 405 -17.92 -5.55 12.53
CA VAL A 405 -16.57 -6.09 12.70
C VAL A 405 -15.56 -5.30 11.88
N SER A 406 -15.88 -4.91 10.64
CA SER A 406 -15.00 -4.10 9.80
C SER A 406 -14.73 -2.72 10.39
N ALA A 407 -15.77 -2.04 10.89
CA ALA A 407 -15.62 -0.73 11.52
C ALA A 407 -14.77 -0.80 12.80
N LEU A 408 -15.01 -1.79 13.66
CA LEU A 408 -14.23 -1.97 14.88
C LEU A 408 -12.79 -2.35 14.58
N SER A 409 -12.57 -3.29 13.65
CA SER A 409 -11.22 -3.71 13.25
C SER A 409 -10.42 -2.54 12.67
N TYR A 410 -11.01 -1.75 11.80
CA TYR A 410 -10.41 -0.52 11.28
C TYR A 410 -10.07 0.46 12.41
N ALA A 411 -11.01 0.74 13.31
CA ALA A 411 -10.79 1.67 14.43
C ALA A 411 -9.66 1.22 15.35
N ILE A 412 -9.63 -0.06 15.72
CA ILE A 412 -8.55 -0.64 16.56
C ILE A 412 -7.21 -0.55 15.86
N ASN A 413 -7.12 -0.95 14.58
CA ASN A 413 -5.86 -0.89 13.84
C ASN A 413 -5.32 0.55 13.75
N ARG A 414 -6.21 1.54 13.55
CA ARG A 414 -5.87 2.97 13.48
C ARG A 414 -5.27 3.53 14.78
N ILE A 415 -5.51 2.90 15.93
CA ILE A 415 -4.85 3.27 17.19
C ILE A 415 -3.35 2.97 17.12
N PHE A 416 -2.97 1.86 16.50
CA PHE A 416 -1.58 1.42 16.39
C PHE A 416 -0.87 1.95 15.14
N PHE A 417 -1.59 2.05 14.01
CA PHE A 417 -1.05 2.44 12.72
C PHE A 417 -1.92 3.53 12.06
N LYS A 418 -1.34 4.70 11.84
CA LYS A 418 -2.01 5.80 11.12
C LYS A 418 -2.21 5.47 9.64
N ASP A 419 -1.29 4.71 9.06
CA ASP A 419 -1.25 4.31 7.67
C ASP A 419 -1.62 2.83 7.52
N SER A 420 -2.26 2.46 6.40
CA SER A 420 -2.47 1.05 6.03
C SER A 420 -1.15 0.37 5.67
N ILE A 421 -1.16 -0.95 5.51
CA ILE A 421 0.03 -1.69 5.08
C ILE A 421 0.60 -1.18 3.74
N TYR A 422 -0.25 -0.67 2.84
CA TYR A 422 0.17 -0.15 1.55
C TYR A 422 0.63 1.31 1.62
N THR A 423 -0.11 2.17 2.32
CA THR A 423 0.22 3.59 2.40
C THR A 423 1.46 3.82 3.26
N LYS A 424 1.68 3.00 4.30
CA LYS A 424 2.91 3.07 5.11
C LYS A 424 4.17 2.80 4.29
N ALA A 425 4.13 1.82 3.38
CA ALA A 425 5.27 1.54 2.49
C ALA A 425 5.60 2.70 1.53
N VAL A 426 4.63 3.58 1.25
CA VAL A 426 4.81 4.81 0.46
C VAL A 426 5.26 5.96 1.37
N SER A 427 4.67 6.09 2.57
CA SER A 427 5.07 7.09 3.57
C SER A 427 6.53 6.93 4.00
N ASP A 428 7.02 5.69 4.13
CA ASP A 428 8.43 5.41 4.43
C ASP A 428 9.41 5.88 3.32
N LYS A 429 8.89 6.21 2.12
CA LYS A 429 9.63 6.85 1.01
C LYS A 429 9.47 8.38 0.97
N GLY A 430 8.90 8.98 2.03
CA GLY A 430 8.69 10.41 2.14
C GLY A 430 7.51 10.96 1.33
N VAL A 431 6.59 10.10 0.85
CA VAL A 431 5.40 10.52 0.10
C VAL A 431 4.15 10.19 0.91
N ARG A 432 3.43 11.22 1.35
CA ARG A 432 2.17 11.04 2.09
C ARG A 432 1.04 10.71 1.14
N VAL A 433 0.36 9.60 1.37
CA VAL A 433 -0.84 9.21 0.62
C VAL A 433 -2.07 9.68 1.41
N SER A 434 -2.92 10.50 0.78
CA SER A 434 -4.09 11.08 1.43
C SER A 434 -5.24 11.22 0.45
N HIS A 435 -6.48 11.12 0.96
CA HIS A 435 -7.68 11.51 0.22
C HIS A 435 -7.80 13.05 0.05
N ASN A 436 -6.99 13.82 0.78
CA ASN A 436 -6.97 15.27 0.65
C ASN A 436 -6.19 15.66 -0.62
N LYS A 437 -6.89 16.33 -1.56
CA LYS A 437 -6.33 16.82 -2.82
C LYS A 437 -5.15 17.76 -2.60
N ASP A 438 -5.21 18.61 -1.59
CA ASP A 438 -4.15 19.58 -1.28
C ASP A 438 -2.83 18.88 -0.96
N VAL A 439 -2.88 17.81 -0.14
CA VAL A 439 -1.71 17.00 0.18
C VAL A 439 -1.16 16.31 -1.07
N SER A 440 -2.04 15.80 -1.94
CA SER A 440 -1.63 15.16 -3.19
C SER A 440 -0.94 16.15 -4.14
N ILE A 441 -1.45 17.37 -4.26
CA ILE A 441 -0.85 18.45 -5.08
C ILE A 441 0.51 18.83 -4.52
N LEU A 442 0.62 19.04 -3.21
CA LEU A 442 1.89 19.38 -2.55
C LEU A 442 2.95 18.28 -2.73
N ASN A 443 2.54 17.00 -2.71
CA ASN A 443 3.45 15.88 -2.97
C ASN A 443 4.07 15.90 -4.38
N MET A 444 3.39 16.47 -5.37
CA MET A 444 3.88 16.59 -6.76
C MET A 444 4.90 17.72 -6.92
N MET A 445 4.90 18.68 -6.01
CA MET A 445 5.83 19.81 -6.04
C MET A 445 7.22 19.36 -5.57
N THR A 446 8.25 19.82 -6.25
CA THR A 446 9.65 19.52 -5.93
C THR A 446 10.35 20.79 -5.47
N ILE A 447 10.92 20.77 -4.27
CA ILE A 447 11.56 21.94 -3.66
C ILE A 447 12.61 22.58 -4.58
N ASN A 448 13.45 21.76 -5.23
CA ASN A 448 14.49 22.25 -6.14
C ASN A 448 13.96 23.14 -7.28
N LYS A 449 12.69 22.94 -7.71
CA LYS A 449 12.06 23.79 -8.74
C LYS A 449 11.44 25.07 -8.18
N LEU A 450 11.34 25.17 -6.87
CA LEU A 450 10.76 26.31 -6.16
C LEU A 450 11.83 27.22 -5.56
N ILE A 451 13.12 26.88 -5.71
CA ILE A 451 14.22 27.73 -5.23
C ILE A 451 14.37 28.92 -6.15
N GLU A 452 14.17 30.10 -5.59
CA GLU A 452 14.43 31.38 -6.25
C GLU A 452 15.85 31.85 -5.88
N THR A 453 16.68 32.06 -6.91
CA THR A 453 18.09 32.47 -6.75
C THR A 453 18.32 33.97 -6.97
N ASN A 454 17.25 34.74 -7.21
CA ASN A 454 17.30 36.17 -7.50
C ASN A 454 17.31 37.07 -6.25
N PHE A 455 17.60 36.49 -5.07
CA PHE A 455 17.80 37.22 -3.83
C PHE A 455 19.25 37.73 -3.78
N LYS A 456 19.42 39.04 -3.61
CA LYS A 456 20.72 39.63 -3.43
C LYS A 456 21.22 39.43 -2.02
N THR A 457 22.43 38.90 -1.87
CA THR A 457 23.07 38.62 -0.59
C THR A 457 24.00 39.74 -0.15
N ILE A 458 24.27 39.82 1.14
CA ILE A 458 25.23 40.75 1.76
C ILE A 458 26.08 39.95 2.76
N ARG A 459 27.28 40.50 3.10
CA ARG A 459 28.18 39.88 4.09
C ARG A 459 27.97 40.46 5.48
N PRO A 460 28.26 39.70 6.56
CA PRO A 460 28.14 40.17 7.94
C PRO A 460 28.99 41.42 8.23
N GLU A 461 30.19 41.47 7.66
CA GLU A 461 31.20 42.51 7.88
C GLU A 461 30.91 43.81 7.08
N GLN A 462 29.97 43.80 6.16
CA GLN A 462 29.53 44.97 5.41
C GLN A 462 28.65 45.88 6.28
N THR A 463 28.43 47.11 5.83
CA THR A 463 27.67 48.13 6.57
C THR A 463 26.28 48.34 5.99
N LEU A 464 25.42 49.06 6.72
CA LEU A 464 24.13 49.47 6.21
C LEU A 464 24.29 50.34 4.93
N ARG A 465 25.37 51.13 4.82
CA ARG A 465 25.71 51.90 3.62
C ARG A 465 25.84 51.00 2.38
N ASP A 466 26.47 49.82 2.53
CA ASP A 466 26.65 48.84 1.45
C ASP A 466 25.33 48.15 1.07
N LEU A 467 24.37 48.09 2.00
CA LEU A 467 23.06 47.52 1.75
C LEU A 467 22.14 48.46 0.95
N LEU A 468 22.28 49.77 1.07
CA LEU A 468 21.40 50.76 0.40
C LEU A 468 21.33 50.56 -1.14
N PRO A 469 22.45 50.41 -1.88
CA PRO A 469 22.41 50.12 -3.32
C PRO A 469 21.73 48.77 -3.64
N ILE A 470 21.86 47.77 -2.74
CA ILE A 470 21.21 46.47 -2.88
C ILE A 470 19.70 46.64 -2.76
N ILE A 471 19.24 47.41 -1.76
CA ILE A 471 17.83 47.75 -1.55
C ILE A 471 17.24 48.45 -2.77
N SER A 472 17.93 49.49 -3.27
CA SER A 472 17.43 50.29 -4.38
C SER A 472 17.25 49.55 -5.69
N THR A 473 17.98 48.43 -5.87
CA THR A 473 17.96 47.60 -7.08
C THR A 473 17.25 46.26 -6.90
N SER A 474 16.88 45.92 -5.66
CA SER A 474 16.19 44.66 -5.34
C SER A 474 14.68 44.84 -5.42
N THR A 475 13.99 43.81 -5.93
CA THR A 475 12.54 43.70 -5.86
C THR A 475 12.07 42.90 -4.64
N ARG A 476 13.00 42.51 -3.75
CA ARG A 476 12.74 41.65 -2.58
C ARG A 476 12.94 42.42 -1.29
N ASN A 477 12.16 42.07 -0.27
CA ASN A 477 12.17 42.73 1.05
C ASN A 477 13.02 42.00 2.09
N ILE A 478 13.79 41.00 1.66
CA ILE A 478 14.67 40.20 2.51
C ILE A 478 16.03 40.06 1.83
N TYR A 479 17.09 40.22 2.62
CA TYR A 479 18.47 40.18 2.16
C TYR A 479 19.21 39.11 2.97
N PRO A 480 19.50 37.93 2.39
CA PRO A 480 20.24 36.87 3.06
C PRO A 480 21.67 37.33 3.35
N VAL A 481 22.13 37.10 4.58
CA VAL A 481 23.49 37.40 5.04
C VAL A 481 24.31 36.12 4.93
N VAL A 482 25.36 36.15 4.09
CA VAL A 482 26.19 34.95 3.81
C VAL A 482 27.66 35.27 4.05
N ASP A 483 28.41 34.32 4.59
CA ASP A 483 29.85 34.43 4.77
C ASP A 483 30.63 34.22 3.44
N GLU A 484 31.97 34.36 3.47
CA GLU A 484 32.83 34.16 2.32
C GLU A 484 32.75 32.76 1.70
N ASN A 485 32.37 31.76 2.48
CA ASN A 485 32.19 30.41 2.04
C ASN A 485 30.79 30.13 1.48
N GLY A 486 29.90 31.16 1.48
CA GLY A 486 28.51 31.03 1.04
C GLY A 486 27.58 30.42 2.08
N ASN A 487 28.00 30.33 3.34
CA ASN A 487 27.12 29.82 4.41
C ASN A 487 26.19 30.93 4.90
N LEU A 488 24.93 30.55 5.13
CA LEU A 488 23.93 31.47 5.68
C LEU A 488 24.24 31.79 7.15
N LYS A 489 24.31 33.05 7.49
CA LYS A 489 24.49 33.59 8.85
C LYS A 489 23.20 34.14 9.42
N GLY A 490 22.40 34.80 8.57
CA GLY A 490 21.17 35.44 8.96
C GLY A 490 20.45 36.01 7.76
N HIS A 491 19.54 36.93 8.02
CA HIS A 491 18.90 37.74 7.01
C HIS A 491 18.57 39.13 7.57
N VAL A 492 18.56 40.13 6.71
CA VAL A 492 18.05 41.45 7.03
C VAL A 492 16.67 41.61 6.38
N LEU A 493 15.67 41.95 7.17
CA LEU A 493 14.33 42.28 6.68
C LEU A 493 14.26 43.80 6.42
N PHE A 494 13.69 44.20 5.28
CA PHE A 494 13.47 45.63 4.97
C PHE A 494 12.68 46.32 6.09
N ASP A 495 11.67 45.65 6.63
CA ASP A 495 10.82 46.22 7.67
C ASP A 495 11.58 46.46 9.00
N SER A 496 12.58 45.62 9.33
CA SER A 496 13.39 45.80 10.56
C SER A 496 14.32 47.01 10.48
N ILE A 497 14.78 47.35 9.27
CA ILE A 497 15.71 48.44 9.05
C ILE A 497 15.04 49.72 8.56
N ARG A 498 13.72 49.72 8.32
CA ARG A 498 12.97 50.85 7.72
C ARG A 498 13.20 52.20 8.41
N LYS A 499 13.42 52.19 9.73
CA LYS A 499 13.68 53.46 10.48
C LYS A 499 15.11 53.93 10.31
N ILE A 500 16.07 53.04 10.29
CA ILE A 500 17.50 53.39 10.29
C ILE A 500 18.06 53.66 8.89
N ILE A 501 17.40 53.24 7.82
CA ILE A 501 17.86 53.52 6.45
C ILE A 501 17.77 55.00 6.06
N PHE A 502 16.98 55.83 6.79
CA PHE A 502 16.85 57.27 6.58
C PHE A 502 17.70 58.09 7.54
N ASP A 503 18.47 57.44 8.41
CA ASP A 503 19.34 58.09 9.40
C ASP A 503 20.81 57.92 8.97
N PRO A 504 21.47 58.99 8.46
CA PRO A 504 22.86 58.91 8.02
C PRO A 504 23.86 58.51 9.11
N GLU A 505 23.54 58.75 10.39
CA GLU A 505 24.39 58.36 11.53
C GLU A 505 24.45 56.83 11.72
N GLN A 506 23.47 56.11 11.19
CA GLN A 506 23.39 54.66 11.28
C GLN A 506 24.06 53.91 10.09
N TYR A 507 24.55 54.65 9.09
CA TYR A 507 25.05 54.03 7.85
C TYR A 507 26.29 53.14 8.04
N ASP A 508 27.07 53.37 9.07
CA ASP A 508 28.28 52.61 9.39
C ASP A 508 28.01 51.43 10.34
N THR A 509 26.71 51.17 10.67
CA THR A 509 26.28 50.00 11.44
C THR A 509 26.56 48.72 10.64
N LEU A 510 27.20 47.74 11.28
CA LEU A 510 27.51 46.45 10.65
C LEU A 510 26.23 45.65 10.42
N ILE A 511 26.23 44.86 9.34
CA ILE A 511 25.11 43.98 9.00
C ILE A 511 24.91 42.90 10.07
N GLU A 512 25.99 42.42 10.72
CA GLU A 512 25.91 41.43 11.79
C GLU A 512 25.14 41.95 13.02
N ASP A 513 25.11 43.26 13.26
CA ASP A 513 24.40 43.88 14.39
C ASP A 513 22.90 44.06 14.13
N ILE A 514 22.49 44.07 12.85
CA ILE A 514 21.08 44.31 12.44
C ILE A 514 20.43 43.11 11.76
N MET A 515 21.20 42.04 11.51
CA MET A 515 20.65 40.81 10.97
C MET A 515 19.85 40.04 12.01
N LEU A 516 18.86 39.31 11.54
CA LEU A 516 18.06 38.37 12.31
C LEU A 516 18.47 36.94 11.99
N LEU A 517 18.50 36.09 13.01
CA LEU A 517 18.67 34.66 12.78
C LEU A 517 17.37 34.08 12.23
N PRO A 518 17.43 33.19 11.22
CA PRO A 518 16.23 32.59 10.67
C PRO A 518 15.61 31.59 11.65
N ASP A 519 14.32 31.77 11.98
CA ASP A 519 13.57 30.85 12.83
C ASP A 519 13.40 29.48 12.19
N TYR A 520 13.28 29.45 10.84
CA TYR A 520 13.08 28.25 10.04
C TYR A 520 13.97 28.27 8.81
N LEU A 521 14.49 27.10 8.49
CA LEU A 521 15.25 26.84 7.26
C LEU A 521 14.58 25.71 6.48
N VAL A 522 14.72 25.75 5.17
CA VAL A 522 14.27 24.71 4.26
C VAL A 522 15.50 24.00 3.68
N THR A 523 15.41 22.69 3.55
CA THR A 523 16.41 21.87 2.86
C THR A 523 15.84 21.30 1.56
N THR A 524 16.69 20.85 0.67
CA THR A 524 16.27 20.21 -0.59
C THR A 524 15.55 18.86 -0.37
N GLU A 525 15.67 18.30 0.84
CA GLU A 525 15.02 17.04 1.25
C GLU A 525 13.62 17.26 1.86
N ASP A 526 13.28 18.51 2.24
CA ASP A 526 11.96 18.82 2.79
C ASP A 526 10.86 18.57 1.76
N SER A 527 9.70 18.12 2.23
CA SER A 527 8.49 18.05 1.40
C SER A 527 7.84 19.42 1.26
N ALA A 528 7.11 19.67 0.16
CA ALA A 528 6.37 20.93 0.01
C ALA A 528 5.33 21.14 1.12
N GLU A 529 4.74 20.07 1.66
CA GLU A 529 3.84 20.13 2.82
C GLU A 529 4.56 20.66 4.08
N GLU A 530 5.79 20.19 4.34
CA GLU A 530 6.60 20.71 5.46
C GLU A 530 6.98 22.16 5.29
N VAL A 531 7.30 22.56 4.06
CA VAL A 531 7.61 23.97 3.76
C VAL A 531 6.39 24.86 3.98
N VAL A 532 5.19 24.44 3.54
CA VAL A 532 3.94 25.16 3.83
C VAL A 532 3.72 25.32 5.33
N LYS A 533 3.92 24.25 6.12
CA LYS A 533 3.82 24.33 7.59
C LYS A 533 4.87 25.25 8.23
N LYS A 534 6.07 25.33 7.64
CA LYS A 534 7.09 26.28 8.09
C LYS A 534 6.65 27.71 7.82
N PHE A 535 6.01 28.00 6.68
CA PHE A 535 5.40 29.30 6.38
C PHE A 535 4.29 29.66 7.37
N GLU A 536 3.36 28.74 7.61
CA GLU A 536 2.25 28.95 8.57
C GLU A 536 2.74 29.25 9.99
N ARG A 537 3.81 28.58 10.43
CA ARG A 537 4.36 28.78 11.78
C ARG A 537 5.22 30.02 11.92
N SER A 538 5.97 30.37 10.89
CA SER A 538 6.86 31.54 10.93
C SER A 538 6.14 32.85 10.67
N GLY A 539 5.03 32.84 9.94
CA GLY A 539 4.38 34.04 9.41
C GLY A 539 5.21 34.78 8.35
N ASN A 540 6.36 34.25 7.95
CA ASN A 540 7.26 34.88 6.97
C ASN A 540 6.76 34.62 5.54
N TYR A 541 7.04 35.56 4.65
CA TYR A 541 6.72 35.44 3.21
C TYR A 541 7.82 34.72 2.42
N ASN A 542 9.03 34.61 2.97
CA ASN A 542 10.20 34.02 2.34
C ASN A 542 10.96 33.20 3.39
N ILE A 543 11.44 32.00 3.04
CA ILE A 543 12.28 31.16 3.90
C ILE A 543 13.51 30.74 3.11
N ALA A 544 14.69 30.85 3.73
CA ALA A 544 15.96 30.49 3.12
C ALA A 544 16.09 28.97 2.94
N VAL A 545 16.66 28.57 1.81
CA VAL A 545 16.97 27.17 1.48
C VAL A 545 18.46 26.94 1.63
N VAL A 546 18.81 25.88 2.35
CA VAL A 546 20.21 25.54 2.61
C VAL A 546 20.51 24.08 2.28
N ASP A 547 21.77 23.81 1.93
CA ASP A 547 22.36 22.47 1.91
C ASP A 547 23.45 22.41 2.97
N GLY A 548 23.18 21.74 4.08
CA GLY A 548 23.97 21.86 5.29
C GLY A 548 23.96 23.30 5.83
N LYS A 549 25.03 24.05 5.67
CA LYS A 549 25.13 25.47 6.03
C LYS A 549 25.10 26.41 4.81
N LYS A 550 25.29 25.86 3.60
CA LYS A 550 25.41 26.62 2.36
C LYS A 550 24.06 27.14 1.90
N TYR A 551 23.97 28.43 1.63
CA TYR A 551 22.77 29.07 1.09
C TYR A 551 22.59 28.71 -0.39
N LEU A 552 21.43 28.21 -0.76
CA LEU A 552 21.07 27.86 -2.15
C LEU A 552 20.14 28.87 -2.81
N GLY A 553 19.40 29.61 -2.03
CA GLY A 553 18.36 30.53 -2.48
C GLY A 553 17.25 30.63 -1.43
N SER A 554 16.11 31.17 -1.81
CA SER A 554 14.94 31.24 -0.92
C SER A 554 13.70 30.73 -1.63
N ILE A 555 12.70 30.32 -0.87
CA ILE A 555 11.36 30.00 -1.37
C ILE A 555 10.40 31.07 -0.88
N SER A 556 9.54 31.56 -1.78
CA SER A 556 8.47 32.49 -1.42
C SER A 556 7.12 31.76 -1.29
N SER A 557 6.29 32.19 -0.34
CA SER A 557 4.92 31.70 -0.20
C SER A 557 4.09 31.96 -1.47
N ALA A 558 4.36 33.07 -2.16
CA ALA A 558 3.71 33.41 -3.43
C ALA A 558 4.02 32.41 -4.54
N LEU A 559 5.29 31.96 -4.66
CA LEU A 559 5.68 30.97 -5.66
C LEU A 559 5.06 29.61 -5.36
N ILE A 560 5.01 29.21 -4.08
CA ILE A 560 4.32 27.98 -3.69
C ILE A 560 2.85 28.05 -4.08
N PHE A 561 2.18 29.16 -3.75
CA PHE A 561 0.75 29.34 -4.04
C PHE A 561 0.46 29.36 -5.56
N THR A 562 1.25 30.07 -6.35
CA THR A 562 1.08 30.11 -7.81
C THR A 562 1.35 28.73 -8.44
N THR A 563 2.38 28.03 -7.98
CA THR A 563 2.67 26.66 -8.45
C THR A 563 1.58 25.67 -8.03
N TYR A 564 1.07 25.80 -6.80
CA TYR A 564 -0.07 25.02 -6.31
C TYR A 564 -1.31 25.24 -7.19
N GLN A 565 -1.67 26.50 -7.48
CA GLN A 565 -2.80 26.82 -8.35
C GLN A 565 -2.61 26.31 -9.78
N ALA A 566 -1.41 26.42 -10.35
CA ALA A 566 -1.12 25.89 -11.67
C ALA A 566 -1.27 24.37 -11.71
N THR A 567 -0.74 23.67 -10.70
CA THR A 567 -0.87 22.20 -10.55
C THR A 567 -2.32 21.79 -10.32
N LEU A 568 -3.07 22.54 -9.51
CA LEU A 568 -4.49 22.31 -9.27
C LEU A 568 -5.29 22.44 -10.58
N LYS A 569 -5.01 23.44 -11.40
CA LYS A 569 -5.64 23.59 -12.73
C LYS A 569 -5.29 22.41 -13.65
N GLU A 570 -4.02 22.01 -13.75
CA GLU A 570 -3.63 20.82 -14.54
C GLU A 570 -4.43 19.55 -14.15
N ILE A 571 -4.79 19.42 -12.85
CA ILE A 571 -5.52 18.25 -12.32
C ILE A 571 -7.04 18.44 -12.45
N SER A 572 -7.53 19.69 -12.35
CA SER A 572 -8.97 19.99 -12.30
C SER A 572 -9.54 20.48 -13.63
N ASP A 573 -8.72 20.89 -14.60
CA ASP A 573 -9.23 21.36 -15.89
C ASP A 573 -9.98 20.25 -16.60
N GLU A 574 -11.26 20.48 -16.66
CA GLU A 574 -12.28 19.73 -17.36
C GLU A 574 -12.29 20.07 -18.86
#